data_db9bbe995bb3295c42e3e9c6436e6698
#
_entry.id   db9bbe995bb3295c42e3e9c6436e6698
#
_cell.length_a   1.000
_cell.length_b   1.000
_cell.length_c   1.000
_cell.angle_alpha   90.00
_cell.angle_beta   90.00
_cell.angle_gamma   90.00
#
_symmetry.space_group_name_H-M   'P 1'
#
loop_
_entity.id
_entity.type
_entity.pdbx_description
1 polymer ?
#
loop_
_entity_poly.entity_id
_entity_poly.type
_entity_poly.pdbx_seq_one_letter_code
_entity_poly.pdbx_strand_id
1 'polypeptide(L)'
;MQLFTDNSFFIWLAVLSIPAIYLGCREKSLKWYGLFVTLVFIWLAMGSNLTALCNLAAFTIIEYAVVHTYLTIRTRKGRVTWQYRIFLLLSIAPLTIYKLLGLIGNKYHIFAFLGLSYMTFKAVQMVIEIYDGVIKEFKTSNFFYLMLFFPTVTSGPIDRSR
;
A
#
# COMPACT_ATOMS: atom_id res chain seq x y z
N MET A 1 -7.69 17.71 -6.94
CA MET A 1 -6.80 17.68 -5.78
C MET A 1 -5.38 17.88 -6.25
N GLN A 2 -4.81 19.07 -6.03
CA GLN A 2 -3.50 19.47 -6.59
C GLN A 2 -2.43 19.37 -5.50
N LEU A 3 -2.14 18.15 -5.04
CA LEU A 3 -1.18 17.91 -3.96
C LEU A 3 0.23 18.41 -4.28
N PHE A 4 0.61 18.35 -5.57
CA PHE A 4 1.96 18.69 -6.04
C PHE A 4 2.10 20.13 -6.53
N THR A 5 1.02 20.92 -6.50
CA THR A 5 1.05 22.35 -6.88
C THR A 5 1.12 23.28 -5.66
N ASP A 6 0.97 22.73 -4.45
CA ASP A 6 1.00 23.54 -3.24
C ASP A 6 2.42 23.60 -2.67
N ASN A 7 2.97 24.81 -2.55
CA ASN A 7 4.29 25.04 -1.97
C ASN A 7 4.42 24.45 -0.56
N SER A 8 3.33 24.36 0.18
CA SER A 8 3.27 23.77 1.51
C SER A 8 3.72 22.31 1.53
N PHE A 9 3.39 21.54 0.49
CA PHE A 9 3.80 20.13 0.37
C PHE A 9 5.33 19.99 0.33
N PHE A 10 6.00 20.80 -0.47
CA PHE A 10 7.46 20.74 -0.60
C PHE A 10 8.16 21.22 0.66
N ILE A 11 7.59 22.19 1.37
CA ILE A 11 8.12 22.66 2.67
C ILE A 11 8.04 21.53 3.70
N TRP A 12 6.89 20.86 3.82
CA TRP A 12 6.74 19.72 4.73
C TRP A 12 7.67 18.55 4.35
N LEU A 13 7.83 18.28 3.05
CA LEU A 13 8.75 17.27 2.58
C LEU A 13 10.19 17.59 2.99
N ALA A 14 10.64 18.82 2.79
CA ALA A 14 11.98 19.28 3.18
C ALA A 14 12.19 19.20 4.70
N VAL A 15 11.24 19.70 5.49
CA VAL A 15 11.31 19.67 6.96
C VAL A 15 11.35 18.24 7.51
N LEU A 16 10.51 17.34 6.99
CA LEU A 16 10.46 15.95 7.43
C LEU A 16 11.62 15.10 6.89
N SER A 17 12.33 15.53 5.85
CA SER A 17 13.52 14.82 5.37
C SER A 17 14.74 15.03 6.28
N ILE A 18 14.85 16.16 7.00
CA ILE A 18 15.99 16.46 7.88
C ILE A 18 16.17 15.40 8.98
N PRO A 19 15.14 15.05 9.80
CA PRO A 19 15.30 13.99 10.79
C PRO A 19 15.53 12.61 10.17
N ALA A 20 15.01 12.35 8.96
CA ALA A 20 15.26 11.10 8.25
C ALA A 20 16.74 10.95 7.91
N ILE A 21 17.37 12.00 7.38
CA ILE A 21 18.81 12.03 7.08
C ILE A 21 19.63 11.85 8.35
N TYR A 22 19.28 12.57 9.43
CA TYR A 22 19.97 12.47 10.71
C TYR A 22 19.91 11.05 11.31
N LEU A 23 18.73 10.40 11.28
CA LEU A 23 18.55 9.03 11.75
C LEU A 23 19.28 8.03 10.84
N GLY A 24 19.27 8.25 9.52
CA GLY A 24 20.03 7.44 8.56
C GLY A 24 21.53 7.51 8.79
N CYS A 25 22.08 8.70 9.04
CA CYS A 25 23.49 8.86 9.37
C CYS A 25 23.90 8.16 10.69
N ARG A 26 22.94 7.89 11.57
CA ARG A 26 23.17 7.18 12.83
C ARG A 26 22.87 5.67 12.76
N GLU A 27 22.62 5.13 11.58
CA GLU A 27 22.25 3.72 11.34
C GLU A 27 21.06 3.24 12.19
N LYS A 28 20.20 4.16 12.64
CA LYS A 28 18.99 3.82 13.42
C LYS A 28 17.87 3.38 12.51
N SER A 29 17.04 2.45 13.00
CA SER A 29 15.87 1.97 12.28
C SER A 29 14.90 3.10 11.94
N LEU A 30 14.72 3.38 10.66
CA LEU A 30 13.80 4.40 10.11
C LEU A 30 12.33 3.95 10.10
N LYS A 31 12.02 2.71 10.50
CA LYS A 31 10.65 2.16 10.37
C LYS A 31 9.58 3.00 11.06
N TRP A 32 9.79 3.33 12.32
CA TRP A 32 8.81 4.11 13.10
C TRP A 32 8.70 5.54 12.61
N TYR A 33 9.84 6.13 12.28
CA TYR A 33 9.85 7.48 11.70
C TYR A 33 9.18 7.50 10.33
N GLY A 34 9.46 6.53 9.47
CA GLY A 34 8.82 6.39 8.16
C GLY A 34 7.31 6.18 8.26
N LEU A 35 6.82 5.42 9.26
CA LEU A 35 5.38 5.30 9.54
C LEU A 35 4.77 6.63 9.96
N PHE A 36 5.42 7.37 10.85
CA PHE A 36 4.95 8.69 11.27
C PHE A 36 4.85 9.66 10.09
N VAL A 37 5.92 9.77 9.31
CA VAL A 37 5.96 10.61 8.10
C VAL A 37 4.87 10.21 7.10
N THR A 38 4.68 8.91 6.92
CA THR A 38 3.62 8.37 6.05
C THR A 38 2.23 8.80 6.51
N LEU A 39 1.94 8.71 7.80
CA LEU A 39 0.64 9.14 8.34
C LEU A 39 0.42 10.64 8.16
N VAL A 40 1.45 11.46 8.39
CA VAL A 40 1.39 12.91 8.15
C VAL A 40 1.09 13.21 6.68
N PHE A 41 1.79 12.55 5.74
CA PHE A 41 1.55 12.78 4.32
C PHE A 41 0.19 12.24 3.83
N ILE A 42 -0.28 11.10 4.34
CA ILE A 42 -1.64 10.61 4.06
C ILE A 42 -2.67 11.62 4.54
N TRP A 43 -2.49 12.16 5.74
CA TRP A 43 -3.35 13.21 6.26
C TRP A 43 -3.34 14.49 5.40
N LEU A 44 -2.16 14.97 5.02
CA LEU A 44 -2.02 16.14 4.14
C LEU A 44 -2.61 15.88 2.74
N ALA A 45 -2.45 14.64 2.22
CA ALA A 45 -2.92 14.24 0.90
C ALA A 45 -4.43 14.10 0.80
N MET A 46 -5.05 13.51 1.81
CA MET A 46 -6.48 13.22 1.83
C MET A 46 -7.28 14.30 2.56
N GLY A 47 -6.61 15.18 3.31
CA GLY A 47 -7.23 16.23 4.09
C GLY A 47 -8.22 15.66 5.11
N SER A 48 -9.30 16.39 5.35
CA SER A 48 -10.40 15.96 6.22
C SER A 48 -11.40 15.03 5.53
N ASN A 49 -11.07 14.44 4.36
CA ASN A 49 -11.97 13.53 3.67
C ASN A 49 -11.98 12.15 4.32
N LEU A 50 -12.82 12.00 5.32
CA LEU A 50 -12.97 10.78 6.11
C LEU A 50 -13.31 9.57 5.23
N THR A 51 -14.10 9.77 4.17
CA THR A 51 -14.48 8.71 3.25
C THR A 51 -13.25 8.12 2.53
N ALA A 52 -12.32 8.97 2.09
CA ALA A 52 -11.10 8.52 1.44
C ALA A 52 -10.17 7.75 2.41
N LEU A 53 -10.08 8.21 3.66
CA LEU A 53 -9.33 7.51 4.71
C LEU A 53 -9.95 6.15 5.05
N CYS A 54 -11.26 6.08 5.17
CA CYS A 54 -11.97 4.82 5.40
C CYS A 54 -11.78 3.84 4.23
N ASN A 55 -11.85 4.32 2.99
CA ASN A 55 -11.62 3.49 1.81
C ASN A 55 -10.17 2.97 1.75
N LEU A 56 -9.18 3.81 2.09
CA LEU A 56 -7.78 3.40 2.19
C LEU A 56 -7.60 2.31 3.26
N ALA A 57 -8.17 2.52 4.44
CA ALA A 57 -8.09 1.56 5.53
C ALA A 57 -8.77 0.23 5.16
N ALA A 58 -10.00 0.28 4.61
CA ALA A 58 -10.73 -0.90 4.18
C ALA A 58 -9.96 -1.69 3.12
N PHE A 59 -9.42 -1.00 2.10
CA PHE A 59 -8.60 -1.63 1.07
C PHE A 59 -7.37 -2.32 1.68
N THR A 60 -6.63 -1.63 2.55
CA THR A 60 -5.42 -2.18 3.17
C THR A 60 -5.72 -3.41 4.02
N ILE A 61 -6.85 -3.42 4.73
CA ILE A 61 -7.30 -4.57 5.54
C ILE A 61 -7.68 -5.74 4.63
N ILE A 62 -8.41 -5.49 3.53
CA ILE A 62 -8.80 -6.52 2.57
C ILE A 62 -7.56 -7.16 1.95
N GLU A 63 -6.60 -6.36 1.48
CA GLU A 63 -5.36 -6.88 0.88
C GLU A 63 -4.50 -7.65 1.91
N TYR A 64 -4.45 -7.16 3.15
CA TYR A 64 -3.80 -7.90 4.23
C TYR A 64 -4.43 -9.30 4.43
N ALA A 65 -5.76 -9.36 4.47
CA ALA A 65 -6.47 -10.63 4.63
C ALA A 65 -6.20 -11.59 3.45
N VAL A 66 -6.21 -11.08 2.21
CA VAL A 66 -5.92 -11.85 1.00
C VAL A 66 -4.49 -12.42 1.05
N VAL A 67 -3.50 -11.56 1.26
CA VAL A 67 -2.07 -11.95 1.27
C VAL A 67 -1.76 -12.89 2.43
N HIS A 68 -2.26 -12.59 3.63
CA HIS A 68 -2.03 -13.42 4.81
C HIS A 68 -2.68 -14.81 4.69
N THR A 69 -3.92 -14.87 4.17
CA THR A 69 -4.62 -16.14 3.93
C THR A 69 -3.87 -16.96 2.88
N TYR A 70 -3.41 -16.32 1.81
CA TYR A 70 -2.63 -17.02 0.79
C TYR A 70 -1.32 -17.58 1.34
N LEU A 71 -0.57 -16.81 2.12
CA LEU A 71 0.64 -17.28 2.79
C LEU A 71 0.36 -18.51 3.66
N THR A 72 -0.69 -18.47 4.49
CA THR A 72 -1.08 -19.59 5.36
C THR A 72 -1.45 -20.84 4.55
N ILE A 73 -2.16 -20.70 3.44
CA ILE A 73 -2.51 -21.81 2.57
C ILE A 73 -1.26 -22.37 1.89
N ARG A 74 -0.39 -21.48 1.39
CA ARG A 74 0.84 -21.85 0.69
C ARG A 74 1.81 -22.61 1.59
N THR A 75 1.93 -22.22 2.87
CA THR A 75 2.79 -22.92 3.84
C THR A 75 2.25 -24.31 4.19
N ARG A 76 0.92 -24.49 4.19
CA ARG A 76 0.28 -25.78 4.51
C ARG A 76 0.19 -26.74 3.32
N LYS A 77 -0.20 -26.24 2.14
CA LYS A 77 -0.52 -27.07 0.96
C LYS A 77 0.58 -27.10 -0.10
N GLY A 78 1.65 -26.35 0.07
CA GLY A 78 2.71 -26.25 -0.92
C GLY A 78 2.36 -25.38 -2.14
N ARG A 79 3.05 -25.56 -3.25
CA ARG A 79 2.90 -24.75 -4.47
C ARG A 79 1.75 -25.25 -5.33
N VAL A 80 0.60 -24.56 -5.30
CA VAL A 80 -0.60 -24.91 -6.08
C VAL A 80 -0.96 -23.75 -7.00
N THR A 81 -0.84 -23.94 -8.31
CA THR A 81 -1.05 -22.88 -9.32
C THR A 81 -2.47 -22.36 -9.36
N TRP A 82 -3.48 -23.19 -9.12
CA TRP A 82 -4.88 -22.76 -9.09
C TRP A 82 -5.15 -21.76 -7.96
N GLN A 83 -4.63 -22.04 -6.77
CA GLN A 83 -4.76 -21.15 -5.62
C GLN A 83 -4.07 -19.80 -5.88
N TYR A 84 -2.87 -19.82 -6.45
CA TYR A 84 -2.17 -18.61 -6.88
C TYR A 84 -3.03 -17.73 -7.79
N ARG A 85 -3.66 -18.31 -8.82
CA ARG A 85 -4.51 -17.56 -9.75
C ARG A 85 -5.70 -16.92 -9.07
N ILE A 86 -6.37 -17.62 -8.13
CA ILE A 86 -7.50 -17.08 -7.36
C ILE A 86 -7.05 -15.89 -6.52
N PHE A 87 -5.97 -16.03 -5.74
CA PHE A 87 -5.50 -14.95 -4.87
C PHE A 87 -4.96 -13.76 -5.65
N LEU A 88 -4.37 -13.99 -6.81
CA LEU A 88 -3.98 -12.92 -7.73
C LEU A 88 -5.20 -12.13 -8.25
N LEU A 89 -6.26 -12.83 -8.66
CA LEU A 89 -7.50 -12.19 -9.08
C LEU A 89 -8.17 -11.44 -7.92
N LEU A 90 -8.16 -11.99 -6.71
CA LEU A 90 -8.71 -11.33 -5.51
C LEU A 90 -7.97 -10.02 -5.20
N SER A 91 -6.63 -9.98 -5.32
CA SER A 91 -5.85 -8.75 -5.11
C SER A 91 -6.08 -7.71 -6.21
N ILE A 92 -6.44 -8.10 -7.43
CA ILE A 92 -6.75 -7.15 -8.51
C ILE A 92 -8.20 -6.69 -8.45
N ALA A 93 -9.10 -7.45 -7.82
CA ALA A 93 -10.53 -7.21 -7.82
C ALA A 93 -10.93 -5.80 -7.32
N PRO A 94 -10.40 -5.24 -6.23
CA PRO A 94 -10.76 -3.89 -5.78
C PRO A 94 -10.49 -2.81 -6.83
N LEU A 95 -9.33 -2.89 -7.50
CA LEU A 95 -8.98 -1.96 -8.58
C LEU A 95 -9.91 -2.11 -9.79
N THR A 96 -10.22 -3.34 -10.17
CA THR A 96 -11.12 -3.63 -11.30
C THR A 96 -12.52 -3.11 -11.00
N ILE A 97 -13.05 -3.37 -9.80
CA ILE A 97 -14.37 -2.88 -9.36
C ILE A 97 -14.40 -1.36 -9.41
N TYR A 98 -13.38 -0.68 -8.87
CA TYR A 98 -13.30 0.78 -8.90
C TYR A 98 -13.34 1.33 -10.33
N LYS A 99 -12.56 0.76 -11.25
CA LYS A 99 -12.53 1.21 -12.66
C LYS A 99 -13.83 0.92 -13.40
N LEU A 100 -14.43 -0.25 -13.20
CA LEU A 100 -15.70 -0.62 -13.83
C LEU A 100 -16.86 0.27 -13.34
N LEU A 101 -16.94 0.54 -12.04
CA LEU A 101 -17.94 1.46 -11.48
C LEU A 101 -17.81 2.87 -12.04
N GLY A 102 -16.57 3.33 -12.27
CA GLY A 102 -16.32 4.61 -12.93
C GLY A 102 -16.82 4.68 -14.38
N LEU A 103 -16.73 3.58 -15.13
CA LEU A 103 -17.25 3.49 -16.51
C LEU A 103 -18.79 3.51 -16.59
N ILE A 104 -19.46 2.95 -15.59
CA ILE A 104 -20.94 2.89 -15.53
C ILE A 104 -21.53 4.22 -15.05
N GLY A 105 -20.72 5.22 -14.75
CA GLY A 105 -21.17 6.54 -14.29
C GLY A 105 -21.73 6.52 -12.85
N ASN A 106 -21.37 5.52 -12.07
CA ASN A 106 -21.84 5.38 -10.71
C ASN A 106 -21.20 6.44 -9.80
N LYS A 107 -22.02 7.21 -9.08
CA LYS A 107 -21.57 8.26 -8.15
C LYS A 107 -20.92 7.71 -6.86
N TYR A 108 -20.95 6.40 -6.66
CA TYR A 108 -20.32 5.79 -5.49
C TYR A 108 -18.81 5.66 -5.72
N HIS A 109 -18.05 6.49 -5.06
CA HIS A 109 -16.58 6.47 -5.08
C HIS A 109 -16.01 5.38 -4.13
N ILE A 110 -16.47 4.13 -4.29
CA ILE A 110 -15.93 3.00 -3.53
C ILE A 110 -14.45 2.83 -3.93
N PHE A 111 -13.57 2.77 -2.94
CA PHE A 111 -12.11 2.72 -3.13
C PHE A 111 -11.49 3.93 -3.85
N ALA A 112 -12.20 5.06 -3.94
CA ALA A 112 -11.64 6.29 -4.50
C ALA A 112 -10.64 6.92 -3.53
N PHE A 113 -9.37 6.57 -3.66
CA PHE A 113 -8.28 7.24 -2.94
C PHE A 113 -7.01 7.30 -3.80
N LEU A 114 -6.12 8.21 -3.42
CA LEU A 114 -4.84 8.37 -4.10
C LEU A 114 -3.97 7.13 -3.91
N GLY A 115 -3.42 6.59 -5.00
CA GLY A 115 -2.47 5.47 -4.94
C GLY A 115 -3.07 4.07 -5.01
N LEU A 116 -4.41 3.91 -5.20
CA LEU A 116 -5.06 2.61 -5.30
C LEU A 116 -4.35 1.65 -6.26
N SER A 117 -3.98 2.12 -7.45
CA SER A 117 -3.31 1.29 -8.45
C SER A 117 -1.93 0.80 -7.96
N TYR A 118 -1.14 1.69 -7.36
CA TYR A 118 0.17 1.33 -6.84
C TYR A 118 0.10 0.33 -5.67
N MET A 119 -0.85 0.53 -4.78
CA MET A 119 -1.08 -0.39 -3.67
C MET A 119 -1.54 -1.76 -4.16
N THR A 120 -2.41 -1.80 -5.17
CA THR A 120 -2.81 -3.07 -5.81
C THR A 120 -1.60 -3.79 -6.42
N PHE A 121 -0.72 -3.08 -7.11
CA PHE A 121 0.50 -3.70 -7.66
C PHE A 121 1.43 -4.25 -6.57
N LYS A 122 1.57 -3.58 -5.44
CA LYS A 122 2.32 -4.09 -4.29
C LYS A 122 1.71 -5.37 -3.72
N ALA A 123 0.38 -5.42 -3.57
CA ALA A 123 -0.31 -6.61 -3.11
C ALA A 123 -0.12 -7.79 -4.08
N VAL A 124 -0.30 -7.54 -5.37
CA VAL A 124 -0.04 -8.53 -6.44
C VAL A 124 1.40 -9.03 -6.40
N GLN A 125 2.38 -8.13 -6.24
CA GLN A 125 3.79 -8.50 -6.10
C GLN A 125 4.01 -9.43 -4.91
N MET A 126 3.43 -9.12 -3.75
CA MET A 126 3.53 -10.00 -2.58
C MET A 126 2.93 -11.38 -2.83
N VAL A 127 1.79 -11.47 -3.53
CA VAL A 127 1.18 -12.76 -3.92
C VAL A 127 2.12 -13.56 -4.83
N ILE A 128 2.79 -12.90 -5.79
CA ILE A 128 3.78 -13.53 -6.66
C ILE A 128 4.99 -14.04 -5.86
N GLU A 129 5.55 -13.20 -4.99
CA GLU A 129 6.72 -13.55 -4.17
C GLU A 129 6.43 -14.69 -3.16
N ILE A 130 5.19 -14.78 -2.66
CA ILE A 130 4.73 -15.92 -1.85
C ILE A 130 4.64 -17.18 -2.72
N TYR A 131 4.11 -17.08 -3.93
CA TYR A 131 4.04 -18.22 -4.86
C TYR A 131 5.43 -18.75 -5.21
N ASP A 132 6.38 -17.87 -5.48
CA ASP A 132 7.76 -18.24 -5.81
C ASP A 132 8.57 -18.71 -4.58
N GLY A 133 8.02 -18.54 -3.37
CA GLY A 133 8.64 -18.98 -2.13
C GLY A 133 9.73 -18.03 -1.62
N VAL A 134 9.79 -16.81 -2.16
CA VAL A 134 10.66 -15.74 -1.68
C VAL A 134 10.22 -15.28 -0.29
N ILE A 135 8.91 -15.06 -0.12
CA ILE A 135 8.29 -14.74 1.17
C ILE A 135 7.78 -16.03 1.81
N LYS A 136 8.41 -16.45 2.90
CA LYS A 136 7.97 -17.57 3.73
C LYS A 136 7.23 -17.13 4.97
N GLU A 137 7.60 -15.96 5.49
CA GLU A 137 7.02 -15.34 6.68
C GLU A 137 7.07 -13.83 6.52
N PHE A 138 6.09 -13.12 7.02
CA PHE A 138 6.16 -11.67 7.16
C PHE A 138 5.47 -11.21 8.44
N LYS A 139 6.00 -10.15 9.05
CA LYS A 139 5.37 -9.51 10.20
C LYS A 139 4.29 -8.56 9.70
N THR A 140 3.14 -8.53 10.36
CA THR A 140 2.03 -7.63 10.06
C THR A 140 2.47 -6.17 9.93
N SER A 141 3.37 -5.71 10.80
CA SER A 141 3.92 -4.35 10.76
C SER A 141 4.68 -4.05 9.47
N ASN A 142 5.40 -5.03 8.91
CA ASN A 142 6.13 -4.86 7.66
C ASN A 142 5.17 -4.74 6.47
N PHE A 143 4.05 -5.48 6.50
CA PHE A 143 3.01 -5.37 5.46
C PHE A 143 2.42 -3.96 5.43
N PHE A 144 1.95 -3.47 6.58
CA PHE A 144 1.37 -2.13 6.66
C PHE A 144 2.38 -1.04 6.29
N TYR A 145 3.64 -1.18 6.73
CA TYR A 145 4.71 -0.27 6.33
C TYR A 145 4.90 -0.26 4.80
N LEU A 146 5.02 -1.44 4.18
CA LEU A 146 5.19 -1.56 2.73
C LEU A 146 4.00 -0.96 1.96
N MET A 147 2.77 -1.28 2.40
CA MET A 147 1.55 -0.81 1.73
C MET A 147 1.37 0.69 1.84
N LEU A 148 1.52 1.24 3.04
CA LEU A 148 1.20 2.65 3.32
C LEU A 148 2.36 3.59 3.06
N PHE A 149 3.57 3.11 2.83
CA PHE A 149 4.76 3.96 2.66
C PHE A 149 4.52 5.03 1.59
N PHE A 150 4.36 6.28 2.03
CA PHE A 150 3.86 7.38 1.22
C PHE A 150 4.65 7.63 -0.07
N PRO A 151 6.00 7.66 -0.09
CA PRO A 151 6.74 7.91 -1.32
C PRO A 151 6.41 6.94 -2.45
N THR A 152 6.04 5.71 -2.11
CA THR A 152 5.70 4.67 -3.10
C THR A 152 4.20 4.60 -3.40
N VAL A 153 3.34 5.21 -2.58
CA VAL A 153 1.89 5.29 -2.84
C VAL A 153 1.59 6.29 -3.94
N THR A 154 2.34 7.38 -4.04
CA THR A 154 2.04 8.47 -5.00
C THR A 154 2.69 8.28 -6.36
N SER A 155 3.94 7.82 -6.43
CA SER A 155 4.69 7.74 -7.69
C SER A 155 5.98 6.92 -7.60
N GLY A 156 6.13 6.10 -6.57
CA GLY A 156 7.37 5.35 -6.34
C GLY A 156 7.53 4.13 -7.23
N PRO A 157 8.78 3.69 -7.49
CA PRO A 157 9.03 2.38 -8.08
C PRO A 157 8.47 1.29 -7.17
N ILE A 158 8.09 0.16 -7.77
CA ILE A 158 7.64 -1.01 -7.03
C ILE A 158 8.82 -1.50 -6.19
N ASP A 159 8.76 -1.26 -4.90
CA ASP A 159 9.79 -1.70 -3.96
C ASP A 159 9.63 -3.19 -3.68
N ARG A 160 10.75 -3.91 -3.61
CA ARG A 160 10.71 -5.34 -3.32
C ARG A 160 10.58 -5.55 -1.82
N SER A 161 9.77 -6.51 -1.43
CA SER A 161 9.50 -6.88 -0.03
C SER A 161 10.66 -7.62 0.67
N ARG A 162 11.88 -7.49 0.15
CA ARG A 162 13.09 -8.12 0.69
C ARG A 162 13.59 -7.45 1.95
#